data_e201cd5eb79b53ce5ac56fe1df8944d7
#
_entry.id   e201cd5eb79b53ce5ac56fe1df8944d7
#
_cell.length_a   1.000
_cell.length_b   1.000
_cell.length_c   1.000
_cell.angle_alpha   90.00
_cell.angle_beta   90.00
_cell.angle_gamma   90.00
#
_symmetry.space_group_name_H-M   'P 1'
#
loop_
_entity.id
_entity.type
_entity.pdbx_description
1 polymer ?
#
loop_
_entity_poly.entity_id
_entity_poly.type
_entity_poly.pdbx_seq_one_letter_code
_entity_poly.pdbx_strand_id
1 'polypeptide(L)'
;MGTDAPDAAEDVPAEEGSAEDVPADETPSRAELAARVDELEDALAEATDDDGGKKMSIIATKGTLDMAYPPLILASTAAAFGYEVTVFHTFWGLEILHEERSKNLKLSSVGNPNMPVPNAVAALPGMDRVTTKMMEKKIADNDTATVEELLETSLDMGVEFQACQMTIDLMGYDEDDFYDGVTTGVGAATALQDMADADIQLLV
;
A
#
# COMPACT_ATOMS: atom_id res chain seq x y z
N MET A 1 5.38 29.87 53.41
CA MET A 1 6.08 30.48 52.29
C MET A 1 5.34 30.06 51.05
N GLY A 2 4.45 30.94 50.62
CA GLY A 2 3.70 30.77 49.40
C GLY A 2 4.54 31.20 48.21
N THR A 3 4.35 30.54 47.09
CA THR A 3 4.71 31.06 45.77
C THR A 3 3.50 31.02 44.90
N ASP A 4 2.93 32.20 44.67
CA ASP A 4 1.94 32.53 43.68
C ASP A 4 2.41 32.11 42.28
N ALA A 5 1.53 31.41 41.53
CA ALA A 5 1.61 31.32 40.10
C ALA A 5 0.71 32.40 39.50
N PRO A 6 1.14 33.15 38.49
CA PRO A 6 0.29 34.13 37.85
C PRO A 6 -0.65 33.43 36.85
N ASP A 7 -1.92 33.68 37.07
CA ASP A 7 -3.03 33.49 36.14
C ASP A 7 -2.89 34.52 35.02
N ALA A 8 -2.63 34.05 33.80
CA ALA A 8 -2.68 34.83 32.58
C ALA A 8 -3.65 34.18 31.61
N ALA A 9 -4.92 34.39 31.86
CA ALA A 9 -5.94 34.20 30.83
C ALA A 9 -5.87 35.41 29.89
N GLU A 10 -5.19 35.26 28.75
CA GLU A 10 -5.29 36.23 27.67
C GLU A 10 -6.66 36.05 26.96
N ASP A 11 -7.42 37.12 27.13
CA ASP A 11 -8.73 37.35 26.48
C ASP A 11 -8.50 37.46 24.97
N VAL A 12 -8.87 36.44 24.20
CA VAL A 12 -8.89 36.50 22.75
C VAL A 12 -10.23 37.11 22.35
N PRO A 13 -10.25 38.30 21.71
CA PRO A 13 -11.50 38.87 21.24
C PRO A 13 -12.10 37.96 20.15
N ALA A 14 -13.35 37.56 20.34
CA ALA A 14 -14.16 36.94 19.34
C ALA A 14 -14.38 37.96 18.20
N GLU A 15 -13.68 37.78 17.08
CA GLU A 15 -14.06 38.46 15.85
C GLU A 15 -15.41 37.91 15.39
N GLU A 16 -16.46 38.68 15.65
CA GLU A 16 -17.75 38.51 14.98
C GLU A 16 -17.54 38.80 13.49
N GLY A 17 -17.21 37.73 12.73
CA GLY A 17 -17.29 37.76 11.26
C GLY A 17 -18.73 38.06 10.88
N SER A 18 -18.98 39.30 10.45
CA SER A 18 -20.23 39.69 9.82
C SER A 18 -20.51 38.71 8.68
N ALA A 19 -21.62 37.96 8.78
CA ALA A 19 -22.18 37.26 7.65
C ALA A 19 -22.46 38.34 6.57
N GLU A 20 -21.62 38.41 5.56
CA GLU A 20 -21.91 39.19 4.39
C GLU A 20 -23.21 38.65 3.79
N ASP A 21 -24.21 39.55 3.73
CA ASP A 21 -25.51 39.35 3.07
C ASP A 21 -25.22 38.96 1.60
N VAL A 22 -25.23 37.68 1.30
CA VAL A 22 -25.24 37.18 -0.08
C VAL A 22 -26.61 37.52 -0.64
N PRO A 23 -26.71 38.36 -1.67
CA PRO A 23 -27.99 38.76 -2.23
C PRO A 23 -28.75 37.53 -2.72
N ALA A 24 -29.98 37.39 -2.31
CA ALA A 24 -30.86 36.23 -2.58
C ALA A 24 -31.29 36.06 -4.05
N ASP A 25 -30.64 36.76 -4.99
CA ASP A 25 -31.03 36.81 -6.40
C ASP A 25 -29.98 36.18 -7.37
N GLU A 26 -29.01 35.41 -6.83
CA GLU A 26 -28.01 34.72 -7.68
C GLU A 26 -28.07 33.17 -7.51
N THR A 27 -29.24 32.61 -7.33
CA THR A 27 -29.38 31.17 -7.50
C THR A 27 -29.31 30.86 -9.00
N PRO A 28 -28.24 30.15 -9.46
CA PRO A 28 -28.11 29.83 -10.86
C PRO A 28 -29.32 29.06 -11.36
N SER A 29 -29.82 29.41 -12.53
CA SER A 29 -30.94 28.72 -13.14
C SER A 29 -30.59 27.24 -13.40
N ARG A 30 -31.59 26.38 -13.52
CA ARG A 30 -31.38 24.97 -13.83
C ARG A 30 -30.60 24.77 -15.14
N ALA A 31 -30.77 25.69 -16.09
CA ALA A 31 -30.04 25.64 -17.35
C ALA A 31 -28.55 26.01 -17.17
N GLU A 32 -28.24 26.99 -16.34
CA GLU A 32 -26.85 27.37 -16.00
C GLU A 32 -26.15 26.25 -15.20
N LEU A 33 -26.86 25.59 -14.27
CA LEU A 33 -26.32 24.45 -13.56
C LEU A 33 -26.05 23.27 -14.49
N ALA A 34 -26.96 22.98 -15.43
CA ALA A 34 -26.76 21.94 -16.41
C ALA A 34 -25.54 22.22 -17.31
N ALA A 35 -25.42 23.45 -17.82
CA ALA A 35 -24.26 23.85 -18.63
C ALA A 35 -22.93 23.75 -17.86
N ARG A 36 -22.96 24.05 -16.56
CA ARG A 36 -21.77 23.94 -15.70
C ARG A 36 -21.44 22.51 -15.33
N VAL A 37 -22.42 21.62 -15.26
CA VAL A 37 -22.19 20.15 -15.09
C VAL A 37 -21.55 19.60 -16.37
N ASP A 38 -22.10 19.94 -17.54
CA ASP A 38 -21.52 19.52 -18.83
C ASP A 38 -20.06 20.00 -18.98
N GLU A 39 -19.79 21.28 -18.64
CA GLU A 39 -18.43 21.85 -18.65
C GLU A 39 -17.47 21.12 -17.67
N LEU A 40 -17.96 20.76 -16.48
CA LEU A 40 -17.17 20.03 -15.49
C LEU A 40 -16.96 18.57 -15.90
N GLU A 41 -17.95 17.95 -16.55
CA GLU A 41 -17.82 16.59 -17.09
C GLU A 41 -16.81 16.56 -18.24
N ASP A 42 -16.82 17.55 -19.14
CA ASP A 42 -15.83 17.69 -20.21
C ASP A 42 -14.42 17.97 -19.65
N ALA A 43 -14.30 18.87 -18.67
CA ALA A 43 -13.03 19.15 -18.01
C ALA A 43 -12.50 17.94 -17.20
N LEU A 44 -13.38 17.16 -16.62
CA LEU A 44 -13.01 15.91 -15.94
C LEU A 44 -12.56 14.87 -16.96
N ALA A 45 -13.26 14.74 -18.09
CA ALA A 45 -12.86 13.86 -19.17
C ALA A 45 -11.48 14.25 -19.73
N GLU A 46 -11.23 15.54 -19.99
CA GLU A 46 -9.90 16.02 -20.41
C GLU A 46 -8.82 15.77 -19.35
N ALA A 47 -9.13 15.93 -18.05
CA ALA A 47 -8.19 15.68 -16.97
C ALA A 47 -7.93 14.20 -16.72
N THR A 48 -8.86 13.32 -17.12
CA THR A 48 -8.72 11.87 -17.07
C THR A 48 -8.26 11.24 -18.38
N ASP A 49 -8.26 12.00 -19.47
CA ASP A 49 -7.77 11.63 -20.80
C ASP A 49 -6.24 11.88 -20.94
N ASP A 50 -5.53 11.81 -19.81
CA ASP A 50 -4.08 11.63 -19.82
C ASP A 50 -3.85 10.21 -20.33
N ASP A 51 -3.36 10.07 -21.57
CA ASP A 51 -3.25 8.87 -22.41
C ASP A 51 -2.25 7.81 -21.83
N GLY A 52 -2.02 7.86 -20.55
CA GLY A 52 -1.32 6.90 -19.73
C GLY A 52 -2.13 6.67 -18.46
N GLY A 53 -2.73 5.48 -18.31
CA GLY A 53 -3.41 5.09 -17.07
C GLY A 53 -2.55 5.44 -15.85
N LYS A 54 -3.18 5.75 -14.71
CA LYS A 54 -2.45 6.07 -13.48
C LYS A 54 -1.42 5.00 -13.16
N LYS A 55 -0.25 5.44 -12.71
CA LYS A 55 0.87 4.55 -12.38
C LYS A 55 1.06 4.43 -10.87
N MET A 56 1.29 3.22 -10.41
CA MET A 56 1.58 2.94 -9.02
C MET A 56 2.87 2.15 -8.89
N SER A 57 3.81 2.65 -8.09
CA SER A 57 5.05 1.94 -7.75
C SER A 57 5.12 1.63 -6.26
N ILE A 58 5.37 0.37 -5.93
CA ILE A 58 5.49 -0.13 -4.57
C ILE A 58 6.88 -0.72 -4.37
N ILE A 59 7.56 -0.36 -3.28
CA ILE A 59 8.78 -1.06 -2.83
C ILE A 59 8.41 -1.95 -1.64
N ALA A 60 8.56 -3.26 -1.79
CA ALA A 60 8.33 -4.27 -0.77
C ALA A 60 9.65 -4.79 -0.20
N THR A 61 9.86 -4.62 1.12
CA THR A 61 11.14 -4.91 1.78
C THR A 61 11.12 -6.07 2.75
N LYS A 62 9.93 -6.57 3.11
CA LYS A 62 9.76 -7.58 4.16
C LYS A 62 9.07 -8.82 3.61
N GLY A 63 9.58 -9.99 4.00
CA GLY A 63 9.11 -11.31 3.57
C GLY A 63 8.40 -12.08 4.68
N THR A 64 7.68 -11.42 5.59
CA THR A 64 6.84 -12.11 6.56
C THR A 64 5.41 -12.20 6.06
N LEU A 65 4.66 -13.21 6.52
CA LEU A 65 3.30 -13.48 6.08
C LEU A 65 2.38 -12.25 6.19
N ASP A 66 2.46 -11.51 7.30
CA ASP A 66 1.68 -10.30 7.55
C ASP A 66 2.08 -9.13 6.65
N MET A 67 3.34 -9.10 6.22
CA MET A 67 3.87 -8.02 5.37
C MET A 67 3.82 -8.35 3.87
N ALA A 68 3.52 -9.60 3.51
CA ALA A 68 3.28 -9.99 2.13
C ALA A 68 1.92 -9.49 1.61
N TYR A 69 0.91 -9.41 2.48
CA TYR A 69 -0.44 -9.00 2.11
C TYR A 69 -0.56 -7.56 1.63
N PRO A 70 0.00 -6.54 2.35
CA PRO A 70 -0.20 -5.14 1.96
C PRO A 70 0.21 -4.83 0.51
N PRO A 71 1.42 -5.18 0.04
CA PRO A 71 1.82 -4.87 -1.34
C PRO A 71 0.96 -5.63 -2.37
N LEU A 72 0.62 -6.89 -2.12
CA LEU A 72 -0.18 -7.70 -3.04
C LEU A 72 -1.63 -7.22 -3.14
N ILE A 73 -2.27 -6.90 -2.00
CA ILE A 73 -3.64 -6.38 -1.98
C ILE A 73 -3.70 -5.03 -2.70
N LEU A 74 -2.74 -4.14 -2.44
CA LEU A 74 -2.71 -2.81 -3.06
C LEU A 74 -2.44 -2.92 -4.56
N ALA A 75 -1.50 -3.77 -4.97
CA ALA A 75 -1.16 -3.97 -6.36
C ALA A 75 -2.35 -4.55 -7.16
N SER A 76 -2.96 -5.65 -6.68
CA SER A 76 -4.12 -6.26 -7.34
C SER A 76 -5.31 -5.31 -7.42
N THR A 77 -5.55 -4.53 -6.35
CA THR A 77 -6.64 -3.55 -6.32
C THR A 77 -6.39 -2.41 -7.31
N ALA A 78 -5.18 -1.87 -7.38
CA ALA A 78 -4.82 -0.80 -8.31
C ALA A 78 -4.90 -1.29 -9.77
N ALA A 79 -4.42 -2.51 -10.05
CA ALA A 79 -4.56 -3.14 -11.36
C ALA A 79 -6.03 -3.34 -11.76
N ALA A 80 -6.90 -3.73 -10.80
CA ALA A 80 -8.35 -3.82 -11.03
C ALA A 80 -8.99 -2.46 -11.37
N PHE A 81 -8.40 -1.36 -10.94
CA PHE A 81 -8.81 0.01 -11.33
C PHE A 81 -8.17 0.48 -12.65
N GLY A 82 -7.41 -0.38 -13.32
CA GLY A 82 -6.76 -0.05 -14.58
C GLY A 82 -5.45 0.73 -14.43
N TYR A 83 -4.82 0.69 -13.25
CA TYR A 83 -3.51 1.31 -13.05
C TYR A 83 -2.42 0.41 -13.63
N GLU A 84 -1.37 1.04 -14.15
CA GLU A 84 -0.10 0.37 -14.41
C GLU A 84 0.64 0.23 -13.07
N VAL A 85 0.91 -0.98 -12.65
CA VAL A 85 1.44 -1.26 -11.31
C VAL A 85 2.76 -1.98 -11.39
N THR A 86 3.78 -1.43 -10.72
CA THR A 86 5.09 -2.05 -10.54
C THR A 86 5.35 -2.29 -9.06
N VAL A 87 5.77 -3.48 -8.69
CA VAL A 87 6.16 -3.83 -7.31
C VAL A 87 7.60 -4.31 -7.29
N PHE A 88 8.50 -3.48 -6.77
CA PHE A 88 9.92 -3.80 -6.62
C PHE A 88 10.17 -4.48 -5.27
N HIS A 89 10.59 -5.72 -5.30
CA HIS A 89 10.93 -6.51 -4.13
C HIS A 89 12.43 -6.51 -3.85
N THR A 90 12.81 -6.24 -2.62
CA THR A 90 14.20 -6.22 -2.19
C THR A 90 14.37 -6.80 -0.79
N PHE A 91 15.58 -7.23 -0.45
CA PHE A 91 15.91 -7.90 0.80
C PHE A 91 14.94 -9.07 1.07
N TRP A 92 14.37 -9.13 2.28
CA TRP A 92 13.45 -10.21 2.67
C TRP A 92 12.15 -10.22 1.83
N GLY A 93 11.81 -9.10 1.19
CA GLY A 93 10.67 -9.02 0.28
C GLY A 93 10.75 -9.98 -0.90
N LEU A 94 11.97 -10.41 -1.31
CA LEU A 94 12.15 -11.40 -2.35
C LEU A 94 11.51 -12.76 -2.03
N GLU A 95 11.39 -13.11 -0.77
CA GLU A 95 10.79 -14.38 -0.36
C GLU A 95 9.31 -14.51 -0.75
N ILE A 96 8.65 -13.39 -1.01
CA ILE A 96 7.26 -13.35 -1.49
C ILE A 96 7.19 -13.83 -2.95
N LEU A 97 8.20 -13.52 -3.75
CA LEU A 97 8.27 -13.87 -5.16
C LEU A 97 8.93 -15.23 -5.44
N HIS A 98 9.53 -15.85 -4.43
CA HIS A 98 10.23 -17.13 -4.57
C HIS A 98 9.23 -18.28 -4.39
N GLU A 99 9.08 -19.16 -5.40
CA GLU A 99 8.06 -20.21 -5.46
C GLU A 99 7.98 -21.11 -4.21
N GLU A 100 9.13 -21.54 -3.67
CA GLU A 100 9.14 -22.44 -2.51
C GLU A 100 9.02 -21.70 -1.17
N ARG A 101 9.53 -20.45 -1.10
CA ARG A 101 9.56 -19.69 0.15
C ARG A 101 8.25 -18.99 0.43
N SER A 102 7.59 -18.49 -0.61
CA SER A 102 6.25 -17.86 -0.50
C SER A 102 5.23 -18.76 0.19
N LYS A 103 5.32 -20.07 -0.03
CA LYS A 103 4.45 -21.10 0.58
C LYS A 103 4.70 -21.31 2.08
N ASN A 104 5.80 -20.78 2.61
CA ASN A 104 6.26 -21.03 3.98
C ASN A 104 6.60 -19.73 4.72
N LEU A 105 6.05 -18.59 4.32
CA LEU A 105 6.27 -17.32 5.00
C LEU A 105 5.80 -17.38 6.44
N LYS A 106 6.64 -16.92 7.33
CA LYS A 106 6.34 -16.90 8.77
C LYS A 106 5.72 -15.57 9.16
N LEU A 107 4.81 -15.61 10.13
CA LEU A 107 4.32 -14.40 10.75
C LEU A 107 5.47 -13.65 11.45
N SER A 108 5.45 -12.31 11.40
CA SER A 108 6.46 -11.49 12.10
C SER A 108 6.56 -11.85 13.57
N SER A 109 7.78 -12.08 14.05
CA SER A 109 8.04 -12.39 15.47
C SER A 109 7.79 -11.20 16.40
N VAL A 110 7.77 -9.98 15.87
CA VAL A 110 7.46 -8.75 16.64
C VAL A 110 5.97 -8.62 16.90
N GLY A 111 5.14 -9.32 16.14
CA GLY A 111 3.72 -9.51 16.36
C GLY A 111 2.90 -8.23 16.52
N ASN A 112 1.62 -8.41 16.72
CA ASN A 112 0.72 -7.33 17.13
C ASN A 112 0.87 -7.10 18.65
N PRO A 113 1.30 -5.90 19.12
CA PRO A 113 1.44 -5.63 20.55
C PRO A 113 0.13 -5.74 21.34
N ASN A 114 -1.02 -5.75 20.65
CA ASN A 114 -2.33 -5.93 21.24
C ASN A 114 -2.77 -7.42 21.34
N MET A 115 -1.93 -8.35 20.91
CA MET A 115 -2.22 -9.77 21.16
C MET A 115 -2.10 -10.09 22.66
N PRO A 116 -3.02 -10.90 23.22
CA PRO A 116 -3.02 -11.23 24.65
C PRO A 116 -1.87 -12.16 25.07
N VAL A 117 -0.88 -12.38 24.21
CA VAL A 117 0.29 -13.21 24.48
C VAL A 117 1.49 -12.31 24.77
N PRO A 118 2.14 -12.43 25.95
CA PRO A 118 3.33 -11.66 26.25
C PRO A 118 4.43 -11.89 25.20
N ASN A 119 5.12 -10.83 24.78
CA ASN A 119 6.21 -10.90 23.79
C ASN A 119 7.31 -11.91 24.17
N ALA A 120 7.50 -12.18 25.46
CA ALA A 120 8.42 -13.20 25.96
C ALA A 120 8.05 -14.63 25.52
N VAL A 121 6.76 -14.91 25.27
CA VAL A 121 6.28 -16.21 24.78
C VAL A 121 6.55 -16.35 23.28
N ALA A 122 6.47 -15.25 22.55
CA ALA A 122 6.79 -15.21 21.10
C ALA A 122 8.26 -15.57 20.82
N ALA A 123 9.15 -15.34 21.79
CA ALA A 123 10.57 -15.67 21.68
C ALA A 123 10.90 -17.15 21.96
N LEU A 124 9.93 -17.97 22.35
CA LEU A 124 10.16 -19.40 22.57
C LEU A 124 10.32 -20.16 21.25
N PRO A 125 11.26 -21.11 21.16
CA PRO A 125 11.45 -21.92 19.95
C PRO A 125 10.17 -22.63 19.54
N GLY A 126 9.76 -22.46 18.26
CA GLY A 126 8.58 -23.08 17.67
C GLY A 126 7.27 -22.30 17.83
N MET A 127 7.25 -21.19 18.56
CA MET A 127 6.07 -20.32 18.68
C MET A 127 5.78 -19.60 17.36
N ASP A 128 6.79 -19.31 16.57
CA ASP A 128 6.67 -18.78 15.21
C ASP A 128 5.75 -19.66 14.34
N ARG A 129 5.94 -20.98 14.39
CA ARG A 129 5.10 -21.94 13.65
C ARG A 129 3.66 -21.99 14.16
N VAL A 130 3.47 -21.89 15.46
CA VAL A 130 2.13 -21.94 16.07
C VAL A 130 1.35 -20.68 15.69
N THR A 131 1.97 -19.51 15.80
CA THR A 131 1.33 -18.23 15.44
C THR A 131 1.06 -18.12 13.94
N THR A 132 1.98 -18.60 13.10
CA THR A 132 1.77 -18.66 11.64
C THR A 132 0.58 -19.54 11.30
N LYS A 133 0.50 -20.78 11.82
CA LYS A 133 -0.63 -21.67 11.58
C LYS A 133 -1.97 -21.11 12.09
N MET A 134 -1.96 -20.37 13.19
CA MET A 134 -3.17 -19.69 13.68
C MET A 134 -3.61 -18.59 12.70
N MET A 135 -2.67 -17.87 12.09
CA MET A 135 -2.98 -16.84 11.10
C MET A 135 -3.47 -17.46 9.79
N GLU A 136 -2.76 -18.47 9.27
CA GLU A 136 -3.19 -19.24 8.09
C GLU A 136 -4.61 -19.78 8.24
N LYS A 137 -4.92 -20.34 9.44
CA LYS A 137 -6.28 -20.79 9.75
C LYS A 137 -7.30 -19.63 9.70
N LYS A 138 -6.95 -18.45 10.23
CA LYS A 138 -7.85 -17.29 10.16
C LYS A 138 -8.06 -16.80 8.73
N ILE A 139 -7.02 -16.81 7.91
CA ILE A 139 -7.08 -16.49 6.49
C ILE A 139 -8.07 -17.43 5.80
N ALA A 140 -7.92 -18.75 6.01
CA ALA A 140 -8.79 -19.77 5.45
C ALA A 140 -10.25 -19.69 5.98
N ASP A 141 -10.42 -19.48 7.31
CA ASP A 141 -11.76 -19.39 7.93
C ASP A 141 -12.54 -18.14 7.47
N ASN A 142 -11.89 -17.13 6.88
CA ASN A 142 -12.51 -15.90 6.37
C ASN A 142 -12.52 -15.83 4.83
N ASP A 143 -12.26 -16.93 4.14
CA ASP A 143 -12.19 -17.01 2.67
C ASP A 143 -11.28 -15.91 2.07
N THR A 144 -10.20 -15.56 2.78
CA THR A 144 -9.22 -14.59 2.30
C THR A 144 -8.23 -15.31 1.39
N ALA A 145 -7.94 -14.73 0.22
CA ALA A 145 -6.98 -15.29 -0.71
C ALA A 145 -5.59 -15.48 -0.06
N THR A 146 -4.92 -16.54 -0.39
CA THR A 146 -3.54 -16.81 0.03
C THR A 146 -2.56 -15.86 -0.65
N VAL A 147 -1.32 -15.79 -0.16
CA VAL A 147 -0.25 -15.01 -0.80
C VAL A 147 -0.02 -15.47 -2.24
N GLU A 148 -0.01 -16.78 -2.47
CA GLU A 148 0.15 -17.38 -3.79
C GLU A 148 -0.99 -16.97 -4.74
N GLU A 149 -2.25 -17.12 -4.31
CA GLU A 149 -3.43 -16.72 -5.10
C GLU A 149 -3.44 -15.22 -5.42
N LEU A 150 -3.03 -14.36 -4.46
CA LEU A 150 -2.94 -12.92 -4.70
C LEU A 150 -1.83 -12.58 -5.68
N LEU A 151 -0.68 -13.26 -5.59
CA LEU A 151 0.44 -13.06 -6.50
C LEU A 151 0.07 -13.47 -7.93
N GLU A 152 -0.45 -14.69 -8.11
CA GLU A 152 -0.89 -15.19 -9.41
C GLU A 152 -1.97 -14.30 -10.02
N THR A 153 -2.99 -13.93 -9.24
CA THR A 153 -4.02 -13.00 -9.69
C THR A 153 -3.45 -11.66 -10.12
N SER A 154 -2.47 -11.14 -9.39
CA SER A 154 -1.82 -9.85 -9.71
C SER A 154 -1.00 -9.96 -11.00
N LEU A 155 -0.28 -11.06 -11.21
CA LEU A 155 0.45 -11.35 -12.46
C LEU A 155 -0.53 -11.43 -13.65
N ASP A 156 -1.64 -12.15 -13.50
CA ASP A 156 -2.68 -12.28 -14.51
C ASP A 156 -3.33 -10.93 -14.87
N MET A 157 -3.37 -10.01 -13.92
CA MET A 157 -3.88 -8.65 -14.10
C MET A 157 -2.84 -7.68 -14.68
N GLY A 158 -1.61 -8.14 -14.96
CA GLY A 158 -0.54 -7.37 -15.56
C GLY A 158 0.26 -6.52 -14.58
N VAL A 159 0.23 -6.84 -13.28
CA VAL A 159 1.17 -6.24 -12.31
C VAL A 159 2.59 -6.71 -12.62
N GLU A 160 3.51 -5.77 -12.75
CA GLU A 160 4.93 -6.07 -12.93
C GLU A 160 5.60 -6.27 -11.57
N PHE A 161 6.01 -7.49 -11.29
CA PHE A 161 6.82 -7.82 -10.11
C PHE A 161 8.30 -7.84 -10.48
N GLN A 162 9.09 -7.04 -9.78
CA GLN A 162 10.53 -6.90 -10.01
C GLN A 162 11.31 -7.44 -8.82
N ALA A 163 12.28 -8.32 -9.07
CA ALA A 163 13.18 -8.88 -8.08
C ALA A 163 14.55 -8.20 -8.15
N CYS A 164 14.98 -7.58 -7.05
CA CYS A 164 16.25 -6.86 -6.96
C CYS A 164 17.44 -7.78 -7.19
N GLN A 165 18.20 -7.60 -8.28
CA GLN A 165 19.34 -8.43 -8.65
C GLN A 165 20.40 -8.46 -7.56
N MET A 166 20.74 -7.32 -6.96
CA MET A 166 21.71 -7.28 -5.86
C MET A 166 21.28 -8.18 -4.70
N THR A 167 19.99 -8.29 -4.44
CA THR A 167 19.48 -9.14 -3.36
C THR A 167 19.44 -10.60 -3.77
N ILE A 168 19.13 -10.92 -5.02
CA ILE A 168 19.24 -12.28 -5.59
C ILE A 168 20.66 -12.80 -5.36
N ASP A 169 21.66 -12.03 -5.80
CA ASP A 169 23.08 -12.37 -5.64
C ASP A 169 23.48 -12.52 -4.15
N LEU A 170 23.03 -11.59 -3.30
CA LEU A 170 23.32 -11.60 -1.87
C LEU A 170 22.76 -12.82 -1.14
N MET A 171 21.56 -13.24 -1.50
CA MET A 171 20.84 -14.36 -0.88
C MET A 171 21.25 -15.70 -1.51
N GLY A 172 21.93 -15.67 -2.67
CA GLY A 172 22.34 -16.87 -3.42
C GLY A 172 21.14 -17.60 -4.02
N TYR A 173 20.16 -16.83 -4.51
CA TYR A 173 19.02 -17.37 -5.25
C TYR A 173 19.40 -17.45 -6.74
N ASP A 174 18.76 -18.39 -7.43
CA ASP A 174 18.79 -18.48 -8.88
C ASP A 174 17.57 -17.77 -9.47
N GLU A 175 17.65 -17.28 -10.71
CA GLU A 175 16.53 -16.61 -11.37
C GLU A 175 15.34 -17.53 -11.56
N ASP A 176 15.59 -18.83 -11.72
CA ASP A 176 14.59 -19.89 -11.87
C ASP A 176 13.84 -20.24 -10.54
N ASP A 177 14.26 -19.64 -9.42
CA ASP A 177 13.59 -19.84 -8.12
C ASP A 177 12.31 -19.00 -7.98
N PHE A 178 12.10 -18.03 -8.87
CA PHE A 178 10.97 -17.09 -8.81
C PHE A 178 9.81 -17.55 -9.69
N TYR A 179 8.60 -17.05 -9.35
CA TYR A 179 7.42 -17.29 -10.18
C TYR A 179 7.61 -16.81 -11.61
N ASP A 180 7.02 -17.54 -12.56
CA ASP A 180 6.98 -17.14 -13.96
C ASP A 180 6.35 -15.73 -14.10
N GLY A 181 7.03 -14.85 -14.85
CA GLY A 181 6.57 -13.47 -15.04
C GLY A 181 7.21 -12.46 -14.08
N VAL A 182 8.03 -12.90 -13.12
CA VAL A 182 8.84 -11.98 -12.30
C VAL A 182 10.03 -11.48 -13.10
N THR A 183 10.22 -10.16 -13.13
CA THR A 183 11.35 -9.50 -13.81
C THR A 183 12.59 -9.52 -12.92
N THR A 184 13.66 -10.14 -13.39
CA THR A 184 14.99 -10.16 -12.76
C THR A 184 15.95 -9.22 -13.49
N GLY A 185 17.20 -9.10 -13.05
CA GLY A 185 18.19 -8.22 -13.68
C GLY A 185 17.97 -6.73 -13.44
N VAL A 186 17.07 -6.37 -12.53
CA VAL A 186 16.70 -4.99 -12.19
C VAL A 186 17.28 -4.59 -10.83
N GLY A 187 17.40 -3.29 -10.61
CA GLY A 187 18.00 -2.75 -9.39
C GLY A 187 17.39 -1.42 -8.94
N ALA A 188 17.99 -0.80 -7.94
CA ALA A 188 17.52 0.45 -7.36
C ALA A 188 17.34 1.60 -8.38
N ALA A 189 18.14 1.60 -9.46
CA ALA A 189 18.01 2.62 -10.51
C ALA A 189 16.68 2.48 -11.26
N THR A 190 16.29 1.25 -11.62
CA THR A 190 14.99 0.96 -12.24
C THR A 190 13.84 1.33 -11.30
N ALA A 191 13.91 0.85 -10.06
CA ALA A 191 12.88 1.15 -9.05
C ALA A 191 12.68 2.67 -8.82
N LEU A 192 13.77 3.46 -8.84
CA LEU A 192 13.68 4.92 -8.71
C LEU A 192 13.08 5.59 -9.96
N GLN A 193 13.31 5.04 -11.15
CA GLN A 193 12.67 5.54 -12.37
C GLN A 193 11.16 5.25 -12.33
N ASP A 194 10.77 4.02 -12.01
CA ASP A 194 9.37 3.64 -11.88
C ASP A 194 8.66 4.49 -10.80
N MET A 195 9.34 4.76 -9.68
CA MET A 195 8.79 5.66 -8.65
C MET A 195 8.68 7.10 -9.14
N ALA A 196 9.65 7.60 -9.92
CA ALA A 196 9.62 8.99 -10.40
C ALA A 196 8.47 9.23 -11.39
N ASP A 197 8.10 8.21 -12.14
CA ASP A 197 7.03 8.25 -13.15
C ASP A 197 5.65 7.86 -12.56
N ALA A 198 5.59 7.41 -11.30
CA ALA A 198 4.36 6.95 -10.67
C ALA A 198 3.58 8.08 -9.97
N ASP A 199 2.25 8.07 -10.14
CA ASP A 199 1.32 8.94 -9.41
C ASP A 199 1.19 8.56 -7.93
N ILE A 200 1.34 7.26 -7.64
CA ILE A 200 1.29 6.71 -6.28
C ILE A 200 2.57 5.94 -6.00
N GLN A 201 3.26 6.32 -4.93
CA GLN A 201 4.52 5.73 -4.51
C GLN A 201 4.40 5.21 -3.07
N LEU A 202 4.74 3.96 -2.84
CA LEU A 202 4.65 3.34 -1.51
C LEU A 202 5.92 2.57 -1.16
N LEU A 203 6.30 2.61 0.11
CA LEU A 203 7.31 1.76 0.73
C LEU A 203 6.64 0.90 1.81
N VAL A 204 6.77 -0.44 1.72
CA VAL A 204 6.13 -1.42 2.61
C VAL A 204 7.15 -2.38 3.22
#